data_62360517b64f73818936aa862ac6f1a2
#
_entry.id   62360517b64f73818936aa862ac6f1a2
#
_cell.length_a   1.000
_cell.length_b   1.000
_cell.length_c   1.000
_cell.angle_alpha   90.00
_cell.angle_beta   90.00
_cell.angle_gamma   90.00
#
_symmetry.space_group_name_H-M   'P 1'
#
loop_
_entity.id
_entity.type
_entity.pdbx_description
1 polymer ?
#
loop_
_entity_poly.entity_id
_entity_poly.type
_entity_poly.pdbx_seq_one_letter_code
_entity_poly.pdbx_strand_id
1 'polypeptide(L)'
;TADAFNNLSDAASSIITLVGFGMAGKPADEDHPFGHGRMEYVSGLVVSILILMMGVELFKTSVEKVIHPEVITEQWISYVILVISIALKFWMYMFNKGIGWRIHSETMKATAADSLNDCISTAAVVGGMLVFHYFHLNIDGIVGIFVACFVLWGGYESIKDTMNPLLGESPDPELIAKITETVLNHKMVIGVHDIVVHDYGPGRRIVSLHAEVPYNKDMMEVHDLMDHIEMRLMEEYHCEATIHMDPVVTDDEEVNETRKEVFNIVKKYDKTLSVHDFRMVKGPTHTNVIFDLVIPYGKDYEPEKIVKDLKQKIKDEMQGKHYAVIRVDRF
;
A
#
# COMPACT_ATOMS: atom_id res chain seq x y z
N THR A 1 36.99 -13.69 -3.69
CA THR A 1 35.99 -14.01 -2.62
C THR A 1 34.73 -13.19 -2.75
N ALA A 2 34.82 -11.88 -3.07
CA ALA A 2 33.66 -11.00 -3.26
C ALA A 2 32.74 -11.48 -4.39
N ASP A 3 33.29 -11.83 -5.56
CA ASP A 3 32.51 -12.33 -6.70
C ASP A 3 31.78 -13.65 -6.40
N ALA A 4 32.40 -14.54 -5.60
CA ALA A 4 31.76 -15.79 -5.20
C ALA A 4 30.56 -15.52 -4.24
N PHE A 5 30.69 -14.53 -3.36
CA PHE A 5 29.62 -14.12 -2.46
C PHE A 5 28.48 -13.46 -3.23
N ASN A 6 28.78 -12.62 -4.21
CA ASN A 6 27.77 -11.99 -5.08
C ASN A 6 26.97 -13.04 -5.86
N ASN A 7 27.67 -13.98 -6.52
CA ASN A 7 27.00 -15.06 -7.26
C ASN A 7 26.15 -15.98 -6.36
N LEU A 8 26.61 -16.21 -5.12
CA LEU A 8 25.83 -16.99 -4.14
C LEU A 8 24.57 -16.22 -3.70
N SER A 9 24.66 -14.90 -3.52
CA SER A 9 23.54 -14.04 -3.19
C SER A 9 22.49 -14.00 -4.30
N ASP A 10 22.92 -13.91 -5.57
CA ASP A 10 22.02 -13.95 -6.74
C ASP A 10 21.26 -15.28 -6.83
N ALA A 11 21.97 -16.39 -6.61
CA ALA A 11 21.33 -17.70 -6.56
C ALA A 11 20.36 -17.82 -5.37
N ALA A 12 20.72 -17.26 -4.21
CA ALA A 12 19.89 -17.25 -3.02
C ALA A 12 18.61 -16.42 -3.24
N SER A 13 18.70 -15.22 -3.83
CA SER A 13 17.53 -14.38 -4.16
C SER A 13 16.54 -15.12 -5.05
N SER A 14 17.04 -15.81 -6.08
CA SER A 14 16.22 -16.60 -7.00
C SER A 14 15.52 -17.78 -6.30
N ILE A 15 16.25 -18.50 -5.42
CA ILE A 15 15.71 -19.62 -4.65
C ILE A 15 14.66 -19.12 -3.65
N ILE A 16 14.93 -18.02 -2.94
CA ILE A 16 14.02 -17.42 -1.97
C ILE A 16 12.73 -17.00 -2.66
N THR A 17 12.82 -16.36 -3.82
CA THR A 17 11.66 -15.97 -4.63
C THR A 17 10.83 -17.20 -5.03
N LEU A 18 11.47 -18.25 -5.53
CA LEU A 18 10.77 -19.48 -5.93
C LEU A 18 10.08 -20.18 -4.75
N VAL A 19 10.79 -20.30 -3.63
CA VAL A 19 10.23 -20.89 -2.39
C VAL A 19 9.09 -20.01 -1.85
N GLY A 20 9.26 -18.69 -1.85
CA GLY A 20 8.25 -17.73 -1.43
C GLY A 20 6.95 -17.85 -2.20
N PHE A 21 7.01 -17.90 -3.54
CA PHE A 21 5.83 -18.15 -4.37
C PHE A 21 5.21 -19.53 -4.11
N GLY A 22 6.04 -20.56 -3.96
CA GLY A 22 5.58 -21.91 -3.64
C GLY A 22 4.85 -21.97 -2.30
N MET A 23 5.31 -21.20 -1.32
CA MET A 23 4.64 -21.09 -0.01
C MET A 23 3.40 -20.21 -0.06
N ALA A 24 3.47 -19.06 -0.73
CA ALA A 24 2.33 -18.15 -0.87
C ALA A 24 1.12 -18.81 -1.55
N GLY A 25 1.36 -19.72 -2.49
CA GLY A 25 0.30 -20.49 -3.17
C GLY A 25 -0.35 -21.58 -2.33
N LYS A 26 0.09 -21.86 -1.09
CA LYS A 26 -0.55 -22.84 -0.23
C LYS A 26 -1.91 -22.35 0.25
N PRO A 27 -2.94 -23.23 0.26
CA PRO A 27 -4.25 -22.90 0.79
C PRO A 27 -4.20 -22.63 2.30
N ALA A 28 -5.31 -22.16 2.85
CA ALA A 28 -5.52 -22.03 4.27
C ALA A 28 -5.40 -23.40 4.97
N ASP A 29 -4.85 -23.41 6.18
CA ASP A 29 -4.74 -24.56 7.07
C ASP A 29 -5.12 -24.16 8.52
N GLU A 30 -4.98 -25.08 9.48
CA GLU A 30 -5.35 -24.83 10.88
C GLU A 30 -4.50 -23.72 11.52
N ASP A 31 -3.22 -23.63 11.16
CA ASP A 31 -2.30 -22.63 11.70
C ASP A 31 -2.43 -21.26 10.98
N HIS A 32 -2.84 -21.27 9.71
CA HIS A 32 -2.98 -20.09 8.85
C HIS A 32 -4.36 -20.06 8.16
N PRO A 33 -5.43 -19.74 8.90
CA PRO A 33 -6.81 -19.79 8.37
C PRO A 33 -7.07 -18.82 7.22
N PHE A 34 -6.26 -17.73 7.11
CA PHE A 34 -6.32 -16.79 5.99
C PHE A 34 -5.37 -17.14 4.83
N GLY A 35 -4.76 -18.33 4.84
CA GLY A 35 -3.80 -18.80 3.84
C GLY A 35 -2.40 -18.21 4.02
N HIS A 36 -1.52 -18.53 3.08
CA HIS A 36 -0.09 -18.23 3.16
C HIS A 36 0.34 -17.09 2.22
N GLY A 37 -0.60 -16.34 1.63
CA GLY A 37 -0.30 -15.34 0.62
C GLY A 37 0.74 -14.29 1.06
N ARG A 38 0.76 -13.92 2.35
CA ARG A 38 1.76 -12.98 2.92
C ARG A 38 3.21 -13.49 2.89
N MET A 39 3.41 -14.81 2.65
CA MET A 39 4.76 -15.35 2.45
C MET A 39 5.46 -14.76 1.23
N GLU A 40 4.72 -14.23 0.28
CA GLU A 40 5.29 -13.45 -0.82
C GLU A 40 5.98 -12.19 -0.29
N TYR A 41 5.31 -11.40 0.54
CA TYR A 41 5.91 -10.18 1.13
C TYR A 41 7.11 -10.51 2.02
N VAL A 42 7.05 -11.61 2.79
CA VAL A 42 8.17 -12.08 3.61
C VAL A 42 9.37 -12.45 2.74
N SER A 43 9.15 -13.15 1.63
CA SER A 43 10.25 -13.50 0.71
C SER A 43 10.85 -12.27 0.03
N GLY A 44 10.01 -11.30 -0.37
CA GLY A 44 10.47 -10.01 -0.88
C GLY A 44 11.31 -9.24 0.14
N LEU A 45 10.91 -9.25 1.41
CA LEU A 45 11.66 -8.64 2.50
C LEU A 45 13.04 -9.30 2.68
N VAL A 46 13.13 -10.63 2.62
CA VAL A 46 14.41 -11.35 2.71
C VAL A 46 15.32 -10.98 1.54
N VAL A 47 14.79 -10.91 0.31
CA VAL A 47 15.57 -10.47 -0.86
C VAL A 47 16.05 -9.02 -0.66
N SER A 48 15.22 -8.12 -0.17
CA SER A 48 15.61 -6.72 0.10
C SER A 48 16.72 -6.60 1.16
N ILE A 49 16.70 -7.45 2.18
CA ILE A 49 17.77 -7.53 3.18
C ILE A 49 19.08 -7.99 2.53
N LEU A 50 19.05 -8.97 1.62
CA LEU A 50 20.24 -9.40 0.88
C LEU A 50 20.80 -8.26 0.03
N ILE A 51 19.95 -7.47 -0.63
CA ILE A 51 20.38 -6.27 -1.39
C ILE A 51 21.12 -5.28 -0.47
N LEU A 52 20.58 -5.01 0.72
CA LEU A 52 21.26 -4.14 1.69
C LEU A 52 22.60 -4.69 2.15
N MET A 53 22.70 -5.99 2.41
CA MET A 53 23.95 -6.64 2.79
C MET A 53 25.00 -6.50 1.68
N MET A 54 24.61 -6.70 0.41
CA MET A 54 25.46 -6.50 -0.75
C MET A 54 25.89 -5.03 -0.89
N GLY A 55 24.97 -4.08 -0.69
CA GLY A 55 25.29 -2.66 -0.71
C GLY A 55 26.33 -2.26 0.36
N VAL A 56 26.22 -2.80 1.58
CA VAL A 56 27.19 -2.58 2.65
C VAL A 56 28.56 -3.18 2.29
N GLU A 57 28.59 -4.37 1.72
CA GLU A 57 29.85 -5.02 1.30
C GLU A 57 30.51 -4.26 0.14
N LEU A 58 29.70 -3.82 -0.84
CA LEU A 58 30.18 -2.96 -1.93
C LEU A 58 30.75 -1.64 -1.41
N PHE A 59 30.09 -1.03 -0.41
CA PHE A 59 30.58 0.19 0.22
C PHE A 59 31.95 -0.01 0.87
N LYS A 60 32.10 -1.07 1.70
CA LYS A 60 33.37 -1.41 2.36
C LYS A 60 34.50 -1.64 1.38
N THR A 61 34.25 -2.49 0.38
CA THR A 61 35.28 -2.82 -0.63
C THR A 61 35.65 -1.60 -1.47
N SER A 62 34.70 -0.73 -1.77
CA SER A 62 34.93 0.53 -2.49
C SER A 62 35.79 1.52 -1.69
N VAL A 63 35.52 1.65 -0.38
CA VAL A 63 36.34 2.46 0.53
C VAL A 63 37.76 1.89 0.63
N GLU A 64 37.90 0.57 0.72
CA GLU A 64 39.21 -0.08 0.75
C GLU A 64 40.01 0.19 -0.53
N LYS A 65 39.38 0.14 -1.71
CA LYS A 65 40.00 0.50 -3.00
C LYS A 65 40.36 1.98 -3.10
N VAL A 66 39.70 2.89 -2.39
CA VAL A 66 40.13 4.29 -2.33
C VAL A 66 41.37 4.46 -1.46
N ILE A 67 41.45 3.73 -0.34
CA ILE A 67 42.58 3.82 0.61
C ILE A 67 43.80 3.06 0.06
N HIS A 68 43.56 1.87 -0.54
CA HIS A 68 44.59 0.98 -1.10
C HIS A 68 44.26 0.69 -2.57
N PRO A 69 44.64 1.60 -3.50
CA PRO A 69 44.35 1.43 -4.92
C PRO A 69 45.00 0.19 -5.47
N GLU A 70 44.21 -0.74 -6.01
CA GLU A 70 44.71 -1.92 -6.69
C GLU A 70 45.11 -1.60 -8.14
N VAL A 71 46.10 -2.33 -8.65
CA VAL A 71 46.53 -2.22 -10.07
C VAL A 71 45.50 -2.95 -10.94
N ILE A 72 44.82 -2.20 -11.79
CA ILE A 72 43.83 -2.75 -12.72
C ILE A 72 44.57 -3.47 -13.85
N THR A 73 44.41 -4.78 -13.94
CA THR A 73 44.94 -5.60 -15.06
C THR A 73 43.89 -5.61 -16.18
N GLU A 74 44.14 -4.86 -17.24
CA GLU A 74 43.26 -4.78 -18.39
C GLU A 74 43.42 -5.99 -19.31
N GLN A 75 42.37 -6.79 -19.45
CA GLN A 75 42.23 -7.80 -20.48
C GLN A 75 40.97 -7.54 -21.28
N TRP A 76 41.06 -7.49 -22.60
CA TRP A 76 39.90 -7.22 -23.47
C TRP A 76 38.76 -8.23 -23.28
N ILE A 77 39.08 -9.47 -22.92
CA ILE A 77 38.14 -10.54 -22.61
C ILE A 77 37.23 -10.13 -21.44
N SER A 78 37.77 -9.42 -20.43
CA SER A 78 36.99 -8.92 -19.29
C SER A 78 35.89 -7.95 -19.72
N TYR A 79 36.16 -7.05 -20.67
CA TYR A 79 35.15 -6.14 -21.21
C TYR A 79 34.00 -6.90 -21.88
N VAL A 80 34.31 -7.93 -22.69
CA VAL A 80 33.28 -8.74 -23.37
C VAL A 80 32.40 -9.47 -22.36
N ILE A 81 33.01 -10.09 -21.34
CA ILE A 81 32.26 -10.80 -20.29
C ILE A 81 31.35 -9.84 -19.52
N LEU A 82 31.87 -8.67 -19.13
CA LEU A 82 31.11 -7.68 -18.38
C LEU A 82 29.94 -7.12 -19.21
N VAL A 83 30.12 -6.84 -20.51
CA VAL A 83 29.04 -6.37 -21.39
C VAL A 83 27.95 -7.43 -21.55
N ILE A 84 28.34 -8.71 -21.70
CA ILE A 84 27.36 -9.82 -21.76
C ILE A 84 26.60 -9.92 -20.42
N SER A 85 27.31 -9.80 -19.30
CA SER A 85 26.70 -9.81 -17.96
C SER A 85 25.67 -8.67 -17.79
N ILE A 86 26.02 -7.44 -18.19
CA ILE A 86 25.13 -6.29 -18.17
C ILE A 86 23.86 -6.57 -19.01
N ALA A 87 24.04 -7.10 -20.24
CA ALA A 87 22.90 -7.39 -21.12
C ALA A 87 21.96 -8.44 -20.52
N LEU A 88 22.52 -9.49 -19.89
CA LEU A 88 21.75 -10.55 -19.22
C LEU A 88 21.01 -10.02 -17.99
N LYS A 89 21.68 -9.26 -17.12
CA LYS A 89 21.07 -8.67 -15.92
C LYS A 89 20.01 -7.62 -16.28
N PHE A 90 20.24 -6.83 -17.33
CA PHE A 90 19.24 -5.88 -17.83
C PHE A 90 18.00 -6.59 -18.39
N TRP A 91 18.18 -7.70 -19.10
CA TRP A 91 17.08 -8.53 -19.57
C TRP A 91 16.30 -9.13 -18.40
N MET A 92 16.96 -9.65 -17.38
CA MET A 92 16.34 -10.15 -16.15
C MET A 92 15.54 -9.05 -15.43
N TYR A 93 16.10 -7.85 -15.31
CA TYR A 93 15.41 -6.69 -14.77
C TYR A 93 14.11 -6.39 -15.52
N MET A 94 14.17 -6.27 -16.85
CA MET A 94 13.00 -5.98 -17.67
C MET A 94 11.92 -7.06 -17.55
N PHE A 95 12.34 -8.33 -17.53
CA PHE A 95 11.43 -9.47 -17.38
C PHE A 95 10.74 -9.46 -16.01
N ASN A 96 11.51 -9.39 -14.93
CA ASN A 96 11.00 -9.42 -13.56
C ASN A 96 10.13 -8.18 -13.28
N LYS A 97 10.54 -6.99 -13.75
CA LYS A 97 9.75 -5.77 -13.64
C LYS A 97 8.42 -5.91 -14.37
N GLY A 98 8.44 -6.39 -15.63
CA GLY A 98 7.23 -6.54 -16.44
C GLY A 98 6.21 -7.50 -15.82
N ILE A 99 6.66 -8.61 -15.26
CA ILE A 99 5.79 -9.56 -14.56
C ILE A 99 5.35 -8.97 -13.21
N GLY A 100 6.28 -8.47 -12.41
CA GLY A 100 5.99 -7.93 -11.08
C GLY A 100 4.91 -6.85 -11.08
N TRP A 101 4.93 -5.96 -12.08
CA TRP A 101 3.86 -4.95 -12.25
C TRP A 101 2.53 -5.56 -12.66
N ARG A 102 2.52 -6.61 -13.50
CA ARG A 102 1.27 -7.23 -13.98
C ARG A 102 0.55 -8.03 -12.90
N ILE A 103 1.30 -8.69 -12.02
CA ILE A 103 0.74 -9.54 -10.96
C ILE A 103 0.76 -8.85 -9.58
N HIS A 104 1.16 -7.56 -9.52
CA HIS A 104 1.31 -6.78 -8.29
C HIS A 104 2.15 -7.48 -7.22
N SER A 105 3.25 -8.12 -7.64
CA SER A 105 4.15 -8.88 -6.76
C SER A 105 5.32 -8.02 -6.27
N GLU A 106 5.38 -7.77 -4.97
CA GLU A 106 6.49 -7.04 -4.35
C GLU A 106 7.79 -7.84 -4.37
N THR A 107 7.72 -9.16 -4.26
CA THR A 107 8.88 -10.03 -4.40
C THR A 107 9.50 -9.96 -5.79
N MET A 108 8.70 -9.97 -6.85
CA MET A 108 9.19 -9.82 -8.21
C MET A 108 9.79 -8.44 -8.48
N LYS A 109 9.21 -7.40 -7.87
CA LYS A 109 9.76 -6.03 -7.92
C LYS A 109 11.11 -5.96 -7.20
N ALA A 110 11.24 -6.57 -6.01
CA ALA A 110 12.50 -6.65 -5.27
C ALA A 110 13.59 -7.40 -6.08
N THR A 111 13.24 -8.53 -6.70
CA THR A 111 14.17 -9.29 -7.57
C THR A 111 14.55 -8.48 -8.83
N ALA A 112 13.64 -7.67 -9.36
CA ALA A 112 13.96 -6.74 -10.45
C ALA A 112 14.94 -5.65 -9.99
N ALA A 113 14.74 -5.07 -8.80
CA ALA A 113 15.64 -4.08 -8.22
C ALA A 113 17.05 -4.66 -8.00
N ASP A 114 17.16 -5.91 -7.52
CA ASP A 114 18.41 -6.65 -7.38
C ASP A 114 19.15 -6.74 -8.72
N SER A 115 18.47 -7.24 -9.77
CA SER A 115 19.03 -7.33 -11.13
C SER A 115 19.46 -5.98 -11.70
N LEU A 116 18.74 -4.88 -11.39
CA LEU A 116 19.10 -3.53 -11.80
C LEU A 116 20.35 -3.03 -11.06
N ASN A 117 20.45 -3.26 -9.76
CA ASN A 117 21.59 -2.90 -8.93
C ASN A 117 22.87 -3.57 -9.44
N ASP A 118 22.79 -4.85 -9.80
CA ASP A 118 23.89 -5.60 -10.41
C ASP A 118 24.31 -5.04 -11.78
N CYS A 119 23.30 -4.68 -12.59
CA CYS A 119 23.56 -4.05 -13.90
C CYS A 119 24.32 -2.72 -13.74
N ILE A 120 23.89 -1.86 -12.79
CA ILE A 120 24.51 -0.56 -12.50
C ILE A 120 25.91 -0.77 -11.93
N SER A 121 26.08 -1.69 -10.99
CA SER A 121 27.39 -2.00 -10.38
C SER A 121 28.39 -2.49 -11.43
N THR A 122 27.98 -3.40 -12.31
CA THR A 122 28.81 -3.91 -13.39
C THR A 122 29.12 -2.82 -14.43
N ALA A 123 28.15 -1.97 -14.78
CA ALA A 123 28.36 -0.85 -15.70
C ALA A 123 29.35 0.19 -15.11
N ALA A 124 29.29 0.42 -13.80
CA ALA A 124 30.24 1.29 -13.09
C ALA A 124 31.69 0.74 -13.15
N VAL A 125 31.85 -0.57 -12.98
CA VAL A 125 33.16 -1.23 -13.14
C VAL A 125 33.67 -1.05 -14.57
N VAL A 126 32.85 -1.29 -15.60
CA VAL A 126 33.26 -1.06 -17.01
C VAL A 126 33.61 0.40 -17.24
N GLY A 127 32.84 1.34 -16.70
CA GLY A 127 33.13 2.77 -16.77
C GLY A 127 34.46 3.14 -16.11
N GLY A 128 34.73 2.61 -14.92
CA GLY A 128 36.01 2.78 -14.22
C GLY A 128 37.20 2.25 -15.01
N MET A 129 37.06 1.05 -15.61
CA MET A 129 38.10 0.46 -16.50
C MET A 129 38.33 1.33 -17.74
N LEU A 130 37.29 1.87 -18.38
CA LEU A 130 37.45 2.76 -19.54
C LEU A 130 38.15 4.07 -19.16
N VAL A 131 37.79 4.67 -18.02
CA VAL A 131 38.49 5.89 -17.53
C VAL A 131 39.93 5.59 -17.23
N PHE A 132 40.23 4.45 -16.61
CA PHE A 132 41.65 4.05 -16.40
C PHE A 132 42.40 3.85 -17.73
N HIS A 133 41.79 3.20 -18.72
CA HIS A 133 42.37 2.97 -20.03
C HIS A 133 42.78 4.27 -20.76
N TYR A 134 41.86 5.26 -20.77
CA TYR A 134 42.07 6.51 -21.53
C TYR A 134 42.85 7.59 -20.74
N PHE A 135 42.60 7.68 -19.42
CA PHE A 135 43.12 8.77 -18.59
C PHE A 135 44.16 8.34 -17.55
N HIS A 136 44.37 7.06 -17.38
CA HIS A 136 45.24 6.47 -16.35
C HIS A 136 44.85 6.89 -14.90
N LEU A 137 43.58 7.24 -14.70
CA LEU A 137 43.02 7.63 -13.41
C LEU A 137 42.25 6.44 -12.80
N ASN A 138 42.69 5.98 -11.65
CA ASN A 138 41.97 4.95 -10.90
C ASN A 138 40.87 5.59 -10.08
N ILE A 139 39.65 5.58 -10.63
CA ILE A 139 38.46 6.13 -9.97
C ILE A 139 37.49 5.04 -9.48
N ASP A 140 37.84 3.76 -9.64
CA ASP A 140 36.99 2.61 -9.37
C ASP A 140 36.41 2.64 -7.95
N GLY A 141 37.21 2.93 -6.93
CA GLY A 141 36.75 3.04 -5.55
C GLY A 141 35.76 4.18 -5.32
N ILE A 142 35.98 5.35 -5.96
CA ILE A 142 35.08 6.49 -5.82
C ILE A 142 33.73 6.21 -6.47
N VAL A 143 33.75 5.70 -7.70
CA VAL A 143 32.54 5.30 -8.44
C VAL A 143 31.80 4.20 -7.66
N GLY A 144 32.54 3.22 -7.13
CA GLY A 144 31.97 2.16 -6.29
C GLY A 144 31.24 2.66 -5.05
N ILE A 145 31.75 3.71 -4.38
CA ILE A 145 31.05 4.33 -3.24
C ILE A 145 29.71 4.93 -3.68
N PHE A 146 29.66 5.66 -4.80
CA PHE A 146 28.40 6.23 -5.32
C PHE A 146 27.38 5.13 -5.66
N VAL A 147 27.83 4.06 -6.31
CA VAL A 147 26.99 2.90 -6.63
C VAL A 147 26.50 2.22 -5.36
N ALA A 148 27.36 2.03 -4.37
CA ALA A 148 26.97 1.44 -3.09
C ALA A 148 25.91 2.25 -2.37
N CYS A 149 26.03 3.58 -2.36
CA CYS A 149 25.00 4.47 -1.80
C CYS A 149 23.67 4.32 -2.55
N PHE A 150 23.71 4.20 -3.88
CA PHE A 150 22.52 3.97 -4.71
C PHE A 150 21.86 2.61 -4.40
N VAL A 151 22.65 1.55 -4.30
CA VAL A 151 22.18 0.19 -3.95
C VAL A 151 21.56 0.18 -2.56
N LEU A 152 22.19 0.83 -1.58
CA LEU A 152 21.66 0.95 -0.20
C LEU A 152 20.33 1.69 -0.17
N TRP A 153 20.20 2.77 -0.94
CA TRP A 153 18.94 3.50 -1.05
C TRP A 153 17.83 2.64 -1.66
N GLY A 154 18.11 1.96 -2.78
CA GLY A 154 17.17 1.05 -3.42
C GLY A 154 16.76 -0.13 -2.54
N GLY A 155 17.70 -0.70 -1.77
CA GLY A 155 17.44 -1.74 -0.79
C GLY A 155 16.53 -1.25 0.36
N TYR A 156 16.74 -0.02 0.81
CA TYR A 156 15.86 0.60 1.83
C TYR A 156 14.44 0.80 1.31
N GLU A 157 14.27 1.34 0.09
CA GLU A 157 12.93 1.47 -0.53
C GLU A 157 12.26 0.10 -0.70
N SER A 158 13.00 -0.90 -1.18
CA SER A 158 12.48 -2.26 -1.35
C SER A 158 12.02 -2.89 -0.03
N ILE A 159 12.74 -2.67 1.10
CA ILE A 159 12.28 -3.08 2.43
C ILE A 159 10.97 -2.38 2.79
N LYS A 160 10.88 -1.09 2.55
CA LYS A 160 9.67 -0.31 2.86
C LYS A 160 8.47 -0.83 2.08
N ASP A 161 8.63 -1.07 0.79
CA ASP A 161 7.56 -1.55 -0.10
C ASP A 161 7.09 -2.97 0.26
N THR A 162 7.99 -3.83 0.73
CA THR A 162 7.61 -5.18 1.19
C THR A 162 7.06 -5.21 2.61
N MET A 163 7.43 -4.25 3.45
CA MET A 163 6.92 -4.12 4.82
C MET A 163 5.54 -3.47 4.89
N ASN A 164 5.24 -2.51 4.01
CA ASN A 164 3.98 -1.76 4.04
C ASN A 164 2.75 -2.68 3.99
N PRO A 165 2.62 -3.66 3.08
CA PRO A 165 1.50 -4.58 3.06
C PRO A 165 1.41 -5.46 4.31
N LEU A 166 2.55 -5.82 4.93
CA LEU A 166 2.57 -6.57 6.18
C LEU A 166 2.03 -5.77 7.36
N LEU A 167 2.30 -4.46 7.38
CA LEU A 167 1.83 -3.53 8.42
C LEU A 167 0.38 -3.07 8.21
N GLY A 168 -0.20 -3.33 7.06
CA GLY A 168 -1.53 -2.87 6.68
C GLY A 168 -1.45 -1.56 5.90
N GLU A 169 -0.99 -1.64 4.67
CA GLU A 169 -0.97 -0.50 3.74
C GLU A 169 -2.40 -0.04 3.40
N SER A 170 -2.54 1.27 3.17
CA SER A 170 -3.80 1.83 2.68
C SER A 170 -4.16 1.20 1.34
N PRO A 171 -5.41 0.75 1.16
CA PRO A 171 -5.83 0.11 -0.08
C PRO A 171 -5.77 1.08 -1.26
N ASP A 172 -5.68 0.51 -2.47
CA ASP A 172 -5.69 1.28 -3.70
C ASP A 172 -6.96 2.14 -3.79
N PRO A 173 -6.85 3.47 -3.92
CA PRO A 173 -8.00 4.37 -4.06
C PRO A 173 -8.92 4.01 -5.22
N GLU A 174 -8.39 3.44 -6.32
CA GLU A 174 -9.20 2.98 -7.46
C GLU A 174 -10.07 1.78 -7.07
N LEU A 175 -9.53 0.84 -6.29
CA LEU A 175 -10.30 -0.29 -5.77
C LEU A 175 -11.44 0.19 -4.85
N ILE A 176 -11.16 1.11 -3.93
CA ILE A 176 -12.17 1.68 -3.04
C ILE A 176 -13.26 2.37 -3.84
N ALA A 177 -12.91 3.16 -4.85
CA ALA A 177 -13.88 3.84 -5.69
C ALA A 177 -14.79 2.84 -6.44
N LYS A 178 -14.23 1.76 -6.99
CA LYS A 178 -14.97 0.70 -7.70
C LYS A 178 -15.92 -0.05 -6.74
N ILE A 179 -15.45 -0.43 -5.55
CA ILE A 179 -16.28 -1.08 -4.53
C ILE A 179 -17.45 -0.16 -4.18
N THR A 180 -17.16 1.11 -3.87
CA THR A 180 -18.16 2.11 -3.52
C THR A 180 -19.21 2.28 -4.63
N GLU A 181 -18.78 2.40 -5.88
CA GLU A 181 -19.67 2.53 -7.03
C GLU A 181 -20.54 1.28 -7.20
N THR A 182 -19.96 0.09 -7.08
CA THR A 182 -20.69 -1.18 -7.20
C THR A 182 -21.80 -1.27 -6.15
N VAL A 183 -21.51 -0.92 -4.90
CA VAL A 183 -22.49 -0.97 -3.80
C VAL A 183 -23.57 0.11 -3.98
N LEU A 184 -23.19 1.36 -4.30
CA LEU A 184 -24.13 2.48 -4.50
C LEU A 184 -25.04 2.32 -5.73
N ASN A 185 -24.67 1.50 -6.71
CA ASN A 185 -25.50 1.26 -7.90
C ASN A 185 -26.81 0.50 -7.59
N HIS A 186 -27.00 0.04 -6.37
CA HIS A 186 -28.21 -0.66 -5.93
C HIS A 186 -29.23 0.30 -5.34
N LYS A 187 -30.49 0.24 -5.83
CA LYS A 187 -31.56 1.23 -5.50
C LYS A 187 -31.88 1.38 -4.02
N MET A 188 -31.65 0.35 -3.20
CA MET A 188 -31.94 0.42 -1.76
C MET A 188 -30.74 0.90 -0.95
N VAL A 189 -29.55 1.03 -1.56
CA VAL A 189 -28.37 1.58 -0.86
C VAL A 189 -28.37 3.10 -1.02
N ILE A 190 -28.33 3.80 0.11
CA ILE A 190 -28.37 5.26 0.20
C ILE A 190 -26.97 5.84 0.34
N GLY A 191 -26.12 5.14 1.10
CA GLY A 191 -24.75 5.55 1.38
C GLY A 191 -23.86 4.34 1.65
N VAL A 192 -22.54 4.56 1.52
CA VAL A 192 -21.50 3.58 1.84
C VAL A 192 -20.40 4.30 2.61
N HIS A 193 -19.98 3.70 3.73
CA HIS A 193 -18.91 4.24 4.57
C HIS A 193 -18.15 3.13 5.30
N ASP A 194 -17.11 3.48 6.05
CA ASP A 194 -16.28 2.57 6.86
C ASP A 194 -15.73 1.37 6.07
N ILE A 195 -15.26 1.63 4.83
CA ILE A 195 -14.67 0.59 4.00
C ILE A 195 -13.29 0.25 4.55
N VAL A 196 -13.13 -0.96 5.06
CA VAL A 196 -11.85 -1.49 5.55
C VAL A 196 -11.42 -2.65 4.66
N VAL A 197 -10.19 -2.62 4.17
CA VAL A 197 -9.63 -3.68 3.34
C VAL A 197 -8.44 -4.30 4.06
N HIS A 198 -8.51 -5.59 4.31
CA HIS A 198 -7.41 -6.38 4.83
C HIS A 198 -6.77 -7.19 3.71
N ASP A 199 -5.48 -6.95 3.45
CA ASP A 199 -4.71 -7.70 2.47
C ASP A 199 -3.95 -8.86 3.15
N TYR A 200 -4.23 -10.09 2.70
CA TYR A 200 -3.54 -11.30 3.13
C TYR A 200 -2.63 -11.89 2.05
N GLY A 201 -2.27 -11.08 1.07
CA GLY A 201 -1.42 -11.46 -0.06
C GLY A 201 -2.19 -11.51 -1.38
N PRO A 202 -1.50 -11.74 -2.50
CA PRO A 202 -2.09 -11.74 -3.81
C PRO A 202 -3.33 -12.62 -3.94
N GLY A 203 -4.43 -12.02 -4.39
CA GLY A 203 -5.70 -12.72 -4.59
C GLY A 203 -6.46 -13.06 -3.30
N ARG A 204 -6.07 -12.54 -2.14
CA ARG A 204 -6.79 -12.77 -0.89
C ARG A 204 -6.99 -11.47 -0.10
N ARG A 205 -8.11 -10.84 -0.32
CA ARG A 205 -8.53 -9.62 0.36
C ARG A 205 -9.84 -9.86 1.08
N ILE A 206 -9.95 -9.30 2.29
CA ILE A 206 -11.17 -9.29 3.08
C ILE A 206 -11.60 -7.82 3.19
N VAL A 207 -12.84 -7.55 2.82
CA VAL A 207 -13.43 -6.20 2.83
C VAL A 207 -14.59 -6.19 3.80
N SER A 208 -14.61 -5.26 4.72
CA SER A 208 -15.79 -4.93 5.49
C SER A 208 -16.21 -3.50 5.15
N LEU A 209 -17.51 -3.28 5.03
CA LEU A 209 -18.06 -1.96 4.77
C LEU A 209 -19.44 -1.82 5.39
N HIS A 210 -19.90 -0.59 5.53
CA HIS A 210 -21.22 -0.24 5.97
C HIS A 210 -22.04 0.29 4.80
N ALA A 211 -23.30 -0.18 4.70
CA ALA A 211 -24.27 0.27 3.70
C ALA A 211 -25.48 0.86 4.38
N GLU A 212 -25.76 2.14 4.14
CA GLU A 212 -26.97 2.80 4.61
C GLU A 212 -28.18 2.33 3.79
N VAL A 213 -29.22 1.86 4.46
CA VAL A 213 -30.46 1.35 3.85
C VAL A 213 -31.69 1.97 4.50
N PRO A 214 -32.84 2.08 3.79
CA PRO A 214 -34.05 2.60 4.41
C PRO A 214 -34.55 1.69 5.54
N TYR A 215 -34.78 2.24 6.73
CA TYR A 215 -35.21 1.51 7.93
C TYR A 215 -36.55 0.81 7.79
N ASN A 216 -37.43 1.28 6.88
CA ASN A 216 -38.78 0.81 6.66
C ASN A 216 -38.89 -0.32 5.62
N LYS A 217 -37.78 -0.88 5.17
CA LYS A 217 -37.75 -2.03 4.26
C LYS A 217 -37.79 -3.34 5.01
N ASP A 218 -38.27 -4.38 4.34
CA ASP A 218 -38.24 -5.72 4.90
C ASP A 218 -36.79 -6.20 5.06
N MET A 219 -36.45 -6.70 6.25
CA MET A 219 -35.10 -7.11 6.59
C MET A 219 -34.58 -8.22 5.69
N MET A 220 -35.48 -9.16 5.30
CA MET A 220 -35.08 -10.26 4.43
C MET A 220 -34.78 -9.81 3.00
N GLU A 221 -35.55 -8.80 2.51
CA GLU A 221 -35.30 -8.18 1.20
C GLU A 221 -33.96 -7.44 1.19
N VAL A 222 -33.66 -6.71 2.26
CA VAL A 222 -32.37 -5.99 2.39
C VAL A 222 -31.21 -6.99 2.53
N HIS A 223 -31.38 -8.05 3.32
CA HIS A 223 -30.33 -9.08 3.47
C HIS A 223 -30.04 -9.76 2.14
N ASP A 224 -31.06 -10.19 1.41
CA ASP A 224 -30.90 -10.83 0.08
C ASP A 224 -30.14 -9.90 -0.89
N LEU A 225 -30.40 -8.60 -0.81
CA LEU A 225 -29.64 -7.60 -1.57
C LEU A 225 -28.16 -7.57 -1.16
N MET A 226 -27.85 -7.57 0.16
CA MET A 226 -26.46 -7.54 0.63
C MET A 226 -25.72 -8.81 0.17
N ASP A 227 -26.31 -9.98 0.29
CA ASP A 227 -25.74 -11.23 -0.21
C ASP A 227 -25.39 -11.15 -1.71
N HIS A 228 -26.28 -10.58 -2.52
CA HIS A 228 -26.02 -10.38 -3.94
C HIS A 228 -24.85 -9.41 -4.19
N ILE A 229 -24.75 -8.35 -3.40
CA ILE A 229 -23.65 -7.38 -3.51
C ILE A 229 -22.33 -8.05 -3.10
N GLU A 230 -22.31 -8.79 -1.98
CA GLU A 230 -21.12 -9.52 -1.50
C GLU A 230 -20.63 -10.53 -2.54
N MET A 231 -21.53 -11.32 -3.14
CA MET A 231 -21.21 -12.24 -4.24
C MET A 231 -20.62 -11.51 -5.44
N ARG A 232 -21.20 -10.39 -5.82
CA ARG A 232 -20.70 -9.57 -6.94
C ARG A 232 -19.32 -9.01 -6.66
N LEU A 233 -19.06 -8.50 -5.45
CA LEU A 233 -17.74 -8.02 -5.04
C LEU A 233 -16.70 -9.14 -5.09
N MET A 234 -17.07 -10.37 -4.70
CA MET A 234 -16.21 -11.54 -4.79
C MET A 234 -15.88 -11.89 -6.26
N GLU A 235 -16.86 -11.87 -7.15
CA GLU A 235 -16.68 -12.21 -8.57
C GLU A 235 -15.86 -11.15 -9.33
N GLU A 236 -16.15 -9.85 -9.11
CA GLU A 236 -15.52 -8.75 -9.85
C GLU A 236 -14.15 -8.34 -9.31
N TYR A 237 -13.96 -8.38 -7.98
CA TYR A 237 -12.74 -7.85 -7.34
C TYR A 237 -11.93 -8.89 -6.56
N HIS A 238 -12.37 -10.16 -6.59
CA HIS A 238 -11.70 -11.26 -5.88
C HIS A 238 -11.44 -10.95 -4.40
N CYS A 239 -12.45 -10.38 -3.73
CA CYS A 239 -12.41 -10.07 -2.31
C CYS A 239 -13.58 -10.73 -1.58
N GLU A 240 -13.32 -11.26 -0.39
CA GLU A 240 -14.36 -11.71 0.53
C GLU A 240 -14.94 -10.49 1.23
N ALA A 241 -16.20 -10.15 0.95
CA ALA A 241 -16.83 -8.96 1.49
C ALA A 241 -17.83 -9.32 2.60
N THR A 242 -17.93 -8.43 3.60
CA THR A 242 -18.98 -8.45 4.63
C THR A 242 -19.57 -7.06 4.72
N ILE A 243 -20.90 -6.95 4.54
CA ILE A 243 -21.61 -5.67 4.53
C ILE A 243 -22.46 -5.55 5.79
N HIS A 244 -22.14 -4.55 6.61
CA HIS A 244 -23.00 -4.15 7.72
C HIS A 244 -24.12 -3.24 7.24
N MET A 245 -25.35 -3.58 7.57
CA MET A 245 -26.54 -2.79 7.19
C MET A 245 -26.83 -1.73 8.23
N ASP A 246 -26.80 -0.45 7.84
CA ASP A 246 -27.16 0.68 8.70
C ASP A 246 -28.54 1.22 8.32
N PRO A 247 -29.57 0.99 9.16
CA PRO A 247 -30.92 1.48 8.88
C PRO A 247 -31.02 2.99 9.09
N VAL A 248 -31.40 3.71 8.03
CA VAL A 248 -31.52 5.17 8.01
C VAL A 248 -32.97 5.59 7.82
N VAL A 249 -33.41 6.57 8.61
CA VAL A 249 -34.73 7.16 8.45
C VAL A 249 -34.76 8.05 7.21
N THR A 250 -35.66 7.73 6.27
CA THR A 250 -35.76 8.41 4.96
C THR A 250 -37.10 9.10 4.73
N ASP A 251 -38.12 8.77 5.50
CA ASP A 251 -39.49 9.21 5.37
C ASP A 251 -39.93 10.29 6.41
N ASP A 252 -39.04 10.71 7.30
CA ASP A 252 -39.24 11.84 8.21
C ASP A 252 -38.59 13.10 7.63
N GLU A 253 -39.43 14.08 7.24
CA GLU A 253 -38.96 15.33 6.61
C GLU A 253 -38.06 16.14 7.55
N GLU A 254 -38.40 16.20 8.85
CA GLU A 254 -37.61 16.92 9.86
C GLU A 254 -36.21 16.30 10.03
N VAL A 255 -36.11 14.96 10.03
CA VAL A 255 -34.83 14.25 10.09
C VAL A 255 -34.00 14.55 8.85
N ASN A 256 -34.62 14.53 7.66
CA ASN A 256 -33.93 14.77 6.39
C ASN A 256 -33.45 16.22 6.25
N GLU A 257 -34.24 17.19 6.70
CA GLU A 257 -33.86 18.61 6.72
C GLU A 257 -32.69 18.84 7.71
N THR A 258 -32.84 18.32 8.94
CA THR A 258 -31.79 18.42 9.97
C THR A 258 -30.49 17.81 9.50
N ARG A 259 -30.54 16.65 8.84
CA ARG A 259 -29.37 16.01 8.23
C ARG A 259 -28.69 16.94 7.21
N LYS A 260 -29.46 17.52 6.29
CA LYS A 260 -28.92 18.44 5.28
C LYS A 260 -28.29 19.68 5.91
N GLU A 261 -28.89 20.23 6.95
CA GLU A 261 -28.35 21.39 7.67
C GLU A 261 -27.00 21.05 8.32
N VAL A 262 -26.92 19.93 9.05
CA VAL A 262 -25.68 19.46 9.68
C VAL A 262 -24.60 19.25 8.63
N PHE A 263 -24.90 18.57 7.51
CA PHE A 263 -23.96 18.34 6.43
C PHE A 263 -23.45 19.66 5.84
N ASN A 264 -24.32 20.65 5.67
CA ASN A 264 -23.95 21.96 5.17
C ASN A 264 -23.05 22.72 6.16
N ILE A 265 -23.33 22.65 7.47
CA ILE A 265 -22.48 23.26 8.51
C ILE A 265 -21.08 22.64 8.48
N VAL A 266 -20.99 21.31 8.41
CA VAL A 266 -19.70 20.62 8.34
C VAL A 266 -18.93 20.98 7.05
N LYS A 267 -19.59 20.95 5.89
CA LYS A 267 -18.96 21.33 4.60
C LYS A 267 -18.55 22.80 4.51
N LYS A 268 -19.27 23.70 5.19
CA LYS A 268 -18.87 25.12 5.32
C LYS A 268 -17.66 25.28 6.24
N TYR A 269 -17.52 24.43 7.26
CA TYR A 269 -16.38 24.46 8.17
C TYR A 269 -15.11 24.01 7.45
N ASP A 270 -15.12 22.82 6.84
CA ASP A 270 -14.07 22.34 5.94
C ASP A 270 -14.66 21.38 4.89
N LYS A 271 -14.38 21.65 3.61
CA LYS A 271 -14.89 20.87 2.47
C LYS A 271 -14.36 19.42 2.44
N THR A 272 -13.25 19.15 3.12
CA THR A 272 -12.64 17.81 3.17
C THR A 272 -13.29 16.89 4.19
N LEU A 273 -13.97 17.45 5.20
CA LEU A 273 -14.70 16.67 6.19
C LEU A 273 -15.95 16.04 5.57
N SER A 274 -16.32 14.86 6.01
CA SER A 274 -17.58 14.21 5.66
C SER A 274 -18.30 13.66 6.90
N VAL A 275 -19.59 13.41 6.75
CA VAL A 275 -20.47 12.94 7.81
C VAL A 275 -21.19 11.70 7.33
N HIS A 276 -21.27 10.68 8.16
CA HIS A 276 -22.09 9.48 7.95
C HIS A 276 -22.74 9.02 9.24
N ASP A 277 -23.57 7.99 9.17
CA ASP A 277 -24.33 7.42 10.30
C ASP A 277 -25.14 8.46 11.09
N PHE A 278 -25.83 9.36 10.35
CA PHE A 278 -26.60 10.42 10.95
C PHE A 278 -27.88 9.88 11.59
N ARG A 279 -28.06 10.14 12.87
CA ARG A 279 -29.24 9.78 13.66
C ARG A 279 -29.73 10.97 14.46
N MET A 280 -31.05 11.05 14.65
CA MET A 280 -31.68 12.07 15.45
C MET A 280 -32.51 11.46 16.58
N VAL A 281 -32.30 11.93 17.81
CA VAL A 281 -33.06 11.51 18.99
C VAL A 281 -33.75 12.72 19.56
N LYS A 282 -35.08 12.75 19.37
CA LYS A 282 -35.95 13.84 19.88
C LYS A 282 -36.25 13.65 21.36
N GLY A 283 -35.98 14.67 22.15
CA GLY A 283 -36.30 14.75 23.56
C GLY A 283 -37.32 15.88 23.84
N PRO A 284 -37.91 15.92 25.03
CA PRO A 284 -38.93 16.93 25.36
C PRO A 284 -38.38 18.36 25.44
N THR A 285 -37.10 18.55 25.66
CA THR A 285 -36.44 19.86 25.83
C THR A 285 -35.41 20.18 24.75
N HIS A 286 -34.84 19.15 24.11
CA HIS A 286 -33.82 19.29 23.10
C HIS A 286 -33.76 18.04 22.21
N THR A 287 -33.10 18.17 21.08
CA THR A 287 -32.86 17.08 20.13
C THR A 287 -31.36 16.79 20.04
N ASN A 288 -30.98 15.53 20.18
CA ASN A 288 -29.62 15.11 19.91
C ASN A 288 -29.46 14.72 18.43
N VAL A 289 -28.46 15.29 17.78
CA VAL A 289 -28.01 14.90 16.45
C VAL A 289 -26.71 14.14 16.63
N ILE A 290 -26.74 12.87 16.25
CA ILE A 290 -25.64 11.92 16.43
C ILE A 290 -25.09 11.59 15.05
N PHE A 291 -23.79 11.69 14.86
CA PHE A 291 -23.17 11.35 13.58
C PHE A 291 -21.67 11.11 13.75
N ASP A 292 -21.11 10.41 12.79
CA ASP A 292 -19.70 10.17 12.69
C ASP A 292 -19.07 11.17 11.72
N LEU A 293 -17.95 11.78 12.16
CA LEU A 293 -17.22 12.81 11.43
C LEU A 293 -15.91 12.22 10.89
N VAL A 294 -15.81 12.11 9.58
CA VAL A 294 -14.57 11.65 8.93
C VAL A 294 -13.57 12.80 8.80
N ILE A 295 -12.40 12.60 9.37
CA ILE A 295 -11.27 13.52 9.26
C ILE A 295 -10.15 12.81 8.48
N PRO A 296 -9.82 13.25 7.25
CA PRO A 296 -8.80 12.59 6.44
C PRO A 296 -7.41 12.70 7.05
N TYR A 297 -6.59 11.65 6.87
CA TYR A 297 -5.17 11.68 7.23
C TYR A 297 -4.39 12.70 6.37
N GLY A 298 -3.23 13.13 6.86
CA GLY A 298 -2.27 13.94 6.08
C GLY A 298 -2.41 15.46 6.21
N LYS A 299 -3.35 15.95 7.03
CA LYS A 299 -3.40 17.35 7.45
C LYS A 299 -3.23 17.44 8.96
N ASP A 300 -2.60 18.53 9.43
CA ASP A 300 -2.45 18.84 10.87
C ASP A 300 -3.81 19.26 11.46
N TYR A 301 -4.75 18.32 11.49
CA TYR A 301 -6.03 18.52 12.14
C TYR A 301 -5.93 18.24 13.64
N GLU A 302 -6.48 19.12 14.45
CA GLU A 302 -6.74 18.91 15.88
C GLU A 302 -8.20 18.42 16.04
N PRO A 303 -8.47 17.09 16.10
CA PRO A 303 -9.83 16.56 16.10
C PRO A 303 -10.68 17.11 17.24
N GLU A 304 -10.12 17.24 18.44
CA GLU A 304 -10.83 17.75 19.61
C GLU A 304 -11.31 19.20 19.39
N LYS A 305 -10.51 20.03 18.74
CA LYS A 305 -10.85 21.41 18.41
C LYS A 305 -11.95 21.45 17.35
N ILE A 306 -11.83 20.65 16.28
CA ILE A 306 -12.84 20.55 15.23
C ILE A 306 -14.20 20.13 15.82
N VAL A 307 -14.21 19.10 16.65
CA VAL A 307 -15.42 18.61 17.31
C VAL A 307 -16.03 19.70 18.21
N LYS A 308 -15.22 20.41 18.99
CA LYS A 308 -15.67 21.50 19.84
C LYS A 308 -16.29 22.62 19.03
N ASP A 309 -15.64 23.04 17.95
CA ASP A 309 -16.08 24.13 17.09
C ASP A 309 -17.37 23.75 16.36
N LEU A 310 -17.46 22.52 15.83
CA LEU A 310 -18.68 22.02 15.17
C LEU A 310 -19.85 21.88 16.13
N LYS A 311 -19.65 21.39 17.34
CA LYS A 311 -20.69 21.34 18.38
C LYS A 311 -21.26 22.74 18.67
N GLN A 312 -20.38 23.73 18.77
CA GLN A 312 -20.81 25.11 19.01
C GLN A 312 -21.56 25.69 17.80
N LYS A 313 -21.04 25.49 16.58
CA LYS A 313 -21.69 25.97 15.35
C LYS A 313 -23.08 25.35 15.14
N ILE A 314 -23.21 24.04 15.31
CA ILE A 314 -24.49 23.35 15.20
C ILE A 314 -25.48 23.92 16.21
N LYS A 315 -25.05 24.12 17.45
CA LYS A 315 -25.89 24.72 18.48
C LYS A 315 -26.35 26.14 18.13
N ASP A 316 -25.46 26.96 17.58
CA ASP A 316 -25.71 28.37 17.25
C ASP A 316 -26.58 28.51 15.98
N GLU A 317 -26.25 27.79 14.90
CA GLU A 317 -26.93 27.86 13.62
C GLU A 317 -28.31 27.18 13.66
N MET A 318 -28.50 26.15 14.48
CA MET A 318 -29.76 25.40 14.64
C MET A 318 -30.60 25.86 15.86
N GLN A 319 -30.56 27.14 16.15
CA GLN A 319 -31.42 27.82 17.16
C GLN A 319 -31.30 27.28 18.60
N GLY A 320 -30.15 26.69 18.96
CA GLY A 320 -29.88 26.25 20.34
C GLY A 320 -30.65 25.03 20.84
N LYS A 321 -31.46 24.39 19.98
CA LYS A 321 -32.30 23.22 20.34
C LYS A 321 -31.60 21.89 19.99
N HIS A 322 -30.58 21.91 19.17
CA HIS A 322 -29.87 20.72 18.71
C HIS A 322 -28.49 20.61 19.38
N TYR A 323 -28.22 19.44 19.93
CA TYR A 323 -26.93 19.10 20.55
C TYR A 323 -26.23 17.99 19.74
N ALA A 324 -25.06 18.30 19.23
CA ALA A 324 -24.30 17.34 18.45
C ALA A 324 -23.52 16.37 19.33
N VAL A 325 -23.69 15.08 19.08
CA VAL A 325 -22.89 13.99 19.58
C VAL A 325 -22.05 13.49 18.40
N ILE A 326 -20.78 13.82 18.42
CA ILE A 326 -19.88 13.57 17.29
C ILE A 326 -18.86 12.52 17.71
N ARG A 327 -18.79 11.42 16.97
CA ARG A 327 -17.71 10.46 16.98
C ARG A 327 -16.75 10.81 15.85
N VAL A 328 -15.46 10.66 16.06
CA VAL A 328 -14.45 10.98 15.05
C VAL A 328 -13.91 9.70 14.46
N ASP A 329 -14.00 9.57 13.15
CA ASP A 329 -13.34 8.56 12.36
C ASP A 329 -12.20 9.18 11.56
N ARG A 330 -11.07 8.48 11.49
CA ARG A 330 -9.91 8.88 10.71
C ARG A 330 -9.69 7.89 9.58
N PHE A 331 -9.75 8.40 8.37
CA PHE A 331 -9.49 7.66 7.15
C PHE A 331 -8.53 8.40 6.24
#